data_efd59fa0a1d8051d91f89283efcb3ffe
#
_entry.id   efd59fa0a1d8051d91f89283efcb3ffe
#
_cell.length_a   1.000
_cell.length_b   1.000
_cell.length_c   1.000
_cell.angle_alpha   90.00
_cell.angle_beta   90.00
_cell.angle_gamma   90.00
#
_symmetry.space_group_name_H-M   'P 1'
#
loop_
_entity.id
_entity.type
_entity.pdbx_description
1 polymer ?
#
loop_
_entity_poly.entity_id
_entity_poly.type
_entity_poly.pdbx_seq_one_letter_code
_entity_poly.pdbx_strand_id
1 'polypeptide(L)'
;MQPTRFQERQPKSADLLLLMKKKEMRRGYNFKNTIAFVFLVVCFCCTLVMIISMLKVPDAAVGNKALPFHKNVNILKATDNGNSSLGTFGNMMIQMLPQDLAFTVFIPSEIAFERDLRLHANDSLVGEKMNDTYAVISRVLGFSAVPRTLDSAMVPADEEVSYDSLSGFTLFISKDVGGVLVVNGVKSDRVDLRRGKLVMHVMDGVIMDAEFEQSVQPDFDGTD
;
A
#
# COMPACT_ATOMS: atom_id res chain seq x y z
N MET A 1 -66.07 -51.48 39.95
CA MET A 1 -64.95 -51.00 39.20
C MET A 1 -64.03 -50.26 40.11
N GLN A 2 -62.92 -50.86 40.54
CA GLN A 2 -61.91 -50.24 41.41
C GLN A 2 -60.79 -49.67 40.54
N PRO A 3 -60.28 -48.46 40.82
CA PRO A 3 -59.12 -47.91 40.10
C PRO A 3 -57.82 -48.48 40.63
N THR A 4 -57.00 -49.06 39.79
CA THR A 4 -55.68 -49.55 40.06
C THR A 4 -54.74 -48.38 40.37
N ARG A 5 -54.19 -48.34 41.58
CA ARG A 5 -53.22 -47.38 42.09
C ARG A 5 -51.86 -47.71 41.46
N PHE A 6 -51.41 -46.84 40.55
CA PHE A 6 -50.02 -46.86 40.05
C PHE A 6 -49.08 -46.43 41.18
N GLN A 7 -48.27 -47.35 41.70
CA GLN A 7 -47.26 -47.07 42.72
C GLN A 7 -45.97 -46.65 42.03
N GLU A 8 -45.71 -45.36 41.97
CA GLU A 8 -44.50 -44.76 41.47
C GLU A 8 -43.33 -45.13 42.43
N ARG A 9 -42.42 -45.99 41.96
CA ARG A 9 -41.22 -46.37 42.73
C ARG A 9 -40.24 -45.24 42.71
N GLN A 10 -40.05 -44.55 43.80
CA GLN A 10 -38.97 -43.61 43.98
C GLN A 10 -37.60 -44.29 43.80
N PRO A 11 -36.65 -43.71 43.03
CA PRO A 11 -35.33 -44.30 42.86
C PRO A 11 -34.57 -44.31 44.17
N LYS A 12 -34.00 -45.45 44.53
CA LYS A 12 -33.19 -45.66 45.77
C LYS A 12 -32.01 -44.68 45.74
N SER A 13 -31.66 -44.06 46.84
CA SER A 13 -30.60 -43.05 47.00
C SER A 13 -29.23 -43.49 46.44
N ALA A 14 -28.99 -44.79 46.40
CA ALA A 14 -27.79 -45.38 45.79
C ALA A 14 -27.70 -45.19 44.28
N ASP A 15 -28.84 -45.25 43.56
CA ASP A 15 -28.88 -45.04 42.11
C ASP A 15 -28.65 -43.58 41.73
N LEU A 16 -29.15 -42.66 42.59
CA LEU A 16 -28.92 -41.23 42.41
C LEU A 16 -27.44 -40.83 42.57
N LEU A 17 -26.77 -41.42 43.59
CA LEU A 17 -25.33 -41.23 43.81
C LEU A 17 -24.48 -41.79 42.68
N LEU A 18 -24.82 -42.94 42.11
CA LEU A 18 -24.16 -43.52 40.95
C LEU A 18 -24.30 -42.67 39.69
N LEU A 19 -25.50 -42.10 39.46
CA LEU A 19 -25.77 -41.18 38.35
C LEU A 19 -25.00 -39.88 38.51
N MET A 20 -24.91 -39.31 39.70
CA MET A 20 -24.11 -38.11 39.96
C MET A 20 -22.61 -38.38 39.75
N LYS A 21 -22.08 -39.45 40.26
CA LYS A 21 -20.66 -39.86 40.08
C LYS A 21 -20.31 -40.11 38.61
N LYS A 22 -21.26 -40.69 37.82
CA LYS A 22 -21.11 -40.91 36.39
C LYS A 22 -21.16 -39.60 35.61
N LYS A 23 -21.95 -38.63 36.06
CA LYS A 23 -22.05 -37.28 35.44
C LYS A 23 -20.80 -36.46 35.73
N GLU A 24 -20.22 -36.54 36.94
CA GLU A 24 -18.96 -35.88 37.27
C GLU A 24 -17.79 -36.44 36.47
N MET A 25 -17.72 -37.75 36.33
CA MET A 25 -16.65 -38.42 35.56
C MET A 25 -16.70 -38.07 34.08
N ARG A 26 -17.89 -37.95 33.49
CA ARG A 26 -18.06 -37.48 32.09
C ARG A 26 -17.69 -36.01 31.93
N ARG A 27 -17.96 -35.17 32.93
CA ARG A 27 -17.62 -33.72 32.88
C ARG A 27 -16.11 -33.50 32.96
N GLY A 28 -15.40 -34.30 33.78
CA GLY A 28 -13.94 -34.23 33.88
C GLY A 28 -13.21 -34.72 32.61
N TYR A 29 -13.76 -35.75 31.94
CA TYR A 29 -13.19 -36.25 30.68
C TYR A 29 -13.32 -35.26 29.52
N ASN A 30 -14.49 -34.63 29.38
CA ASN A 30 -14.71 -33.62 28.36
C ASN A 30 -13.84 -32.37 28.60
N PHE A 31 -13.63 -31.96 29.85
CA PHE A 31 -12.81 -30.81 30.19
C PHE A 31 -11.32 -31.03 29.86
N LYS A 32 -10.79 -32.25 30.18
CA LYS A 32 -9.41 -32.60 29.80
C LYS A 32 -9.21 -32.67 28.29
N ASN A 33 -10.19 -33.17 27.53
CA ASN A 33 -10.12 -33.19 26.07
C ASN A 33 -10.21 -31.79 25.47
N THR A 34 -11.01 -30.89 26.06
CA THR A 34 -11.12 -29.51 25.62
C THR A 34 -9.80 -28.75 25.84
N ILE A 35 -9.17 -28.95 27.02
CA ILE A 35 -7.86 -28.34 27.30
C ILE A 35 -6.80 -28.87 26.32
N ALA A 36 -6.77 -30.18 26.10
CA ALA A 36 -5.83 -30.80 25.16
C ALA A 36 -6.04 -30.30 23.75
N PHE A 37 -7.29 -30.11 23.31
CA PHE A 37 -7.62 -29.55 21.99
C PHE A 37 -7.16 -28.09 21.87
N VAL A 38 -7.40 -27.25 22.87
CA VAL A 38 -6.93 -25.87 22.88
C VAL A 38 -5.40 -25.80 22.82
N PHE A 39 -4.71 -26.65 23.58
CA PHE A 39 -3.25 -26.72 23.55
C PHE A 39 -2.73 -27.13 22.15
N LEU A 40 -3.38 -28.08 21.50
CA LEU A 40 -3.01 -28.55 20.18
C LEU A 40 -3.20 -27.43 19.13
N VAL A 41 -4.29 -26.67 19.21
CA VAL A 41 -4.55 -25.52 18.33
C VAL A 41 -3.51 -24.42 18.55
N VAL A 42 -3.18 -24.08 19.79
CA VAL A 42 -2.16 -23.08 20.10
C VAL A 42 -0.78 -23.51 19.58
N CYS A 43 -0.38 -24.76 19.79
CA CYS A 43 0.88 -25.31 19.26
C CYS A 43 0.90 -25.25 17.72
N PHE A 44 -0.22 -25.60 17.06
CA PHE A 44 -0.33 -25.53 15.61
C PHE A 44 -0.22 -24.09 15.09
N CYS A 45 -0.86 -23.13 15.76
CA CYS A 45 -0.73 -21.72 15.42
C CYS A 45 0.71 -21.22 15.60
N CYS A 46 1.37 -21.61 16.70
CA CYS A 46 2.77 -21.25 16.94
C CYS A 46 3.71 -21.84 15.88
N THR A 47 3.49 -23.10 15.47
CA THR A 47 4.30 -23.71 14.40
C THR A 47 4.05 -23.07 13.05
N LEU A 48 2.80 -22.67 12.74
CA LEU A 48 2.50 -21.90 11.52
C LEU A 48 3.21 -20.54 11.50
N VAL A 49 3.18 -19.81 12.62
CA VAL A 49 3.90 -18.53 12.73
C VAL A 49 5.40 -18.73 12.56
N MET A 50 5.98 -19.78 13.16
CA MET A 50 7.40 -20.09 12.97
C MET A 50 7.73 -20.46 11.53
N ILE A 51 6.88 -21.24 10.86
CA ILE A 51 7.06 -21.60 9.44
C ILE A 51 6.96 -20.34 8.57
N ILE A 52 5.95 -19.48 8.80
CA ILE A 52 5.82 -18.21 8.07
C ILE A 52 7.01 -17.30 8.33
N SER A 53 7.56 -17.27 9.55
CA SER A 53 8.76 -16.51 9.89
C SER A 53 10.02 -17.05 9.21
N MET A 54 10.09 -18.37 8.98
CA MET A 54 11.18 -19.02 8.24
C MET A 54 11.03 -18.88 6.72
N LEU A 55 9.77 -18.81 6.24
CA LEU A 55 9.44 -18.54 4.82
C LEU A 55 9.44 -17.05 4.50
N LYS A 56 9.57 -16.16 5.50
CA LYS A 56 10.01 -14.81 5.19
C LYS A 56 11.26 -14.97 4.34
N VAL A 57 11.09 -14.62 3.07
CA VAL A 57 12.17 -14.37 2.12
C VAL A 57 13.34 -13.83 2.93
N PRO A 58 14.56 -14.41 2.83
CA PRO A 58 15.70 -13.86 3.54
C PRO A 58 15.67 -12.37 3.25
N ASP A 59 15.47 -11.57 4.29
CA ASP A 59 15.76 -10.16 4.23
C ASP A 59 17.14 -10.15 3.60
N ALA A 60 17.19 -9.77 2.34
CA ALA A 60 18.45 -9.39 1.73
C ALA A 60 19.00 -8.44 2.77
N ALA A 61 19.98 -8.90 3.51
CA ALA A 61 20.57 -8.18 4.60
C ALA A 61 20.69 -6.74 4.12
N VAL A 62 19.83 -5.87 4.68
CA VAL A 62 20.10 -4.45 4.66
C VAL A 62 21.28 -4.30 5.62
N GLY A 63 22.40 -4.94 5.20
CA GLY A 63 23.67 -4.41 5.57
C GLY A 63 23.64 -3.01 5.04
N ASN A 64 23.84 -2.04 5.92
CA ASN A 64 24.26 -0.67 5.61
C ASN A 64 25.63 -0.68 4.89
N LYS A 65 25.72 -1.45 3.83
CA LYS A 65 26.55 -1.14 2.68
C LYS A 65 25.63 -0.28 1.81
N ALA A 66 25.68 1.04 2.06
CA ALA A 66 25.47 1.98 0.99
C ALA A 66 26.08 1.31 -0.23
N LEU A 67 25.24 0.83 -1.13
CA LEU A 67 25.69 0.50 -2.48
C LEU A 67 26.49 1.73 -2.87
N PRO A 68 27.75 1.61 -3.25
CA PRO A 68 28.46 2.75 -3.78
C PRO A 68 27.58 3.20 -4.95
N PHE A 69 26.84 4.27 -4.72
CA PHE A 69 26.22 5.00 -5.80
C PHE A 69 27.40 5.38 -6.69
N HIS A 70 27.56 4.56 -7.71
CA HIS A 70 28.58 4.79 -8.69
C HIS A 70 28.31 6.21 -9.18
N LYS A 71 29.19 7.12 -8.78
CA LYS A 71 29.29 8.50 -9.21
C LYS A 71 29.66 8.54 -10.69
N ASN A 72 28.84 7.86 -11.50
CA ASN A 72 28.66 8.13 -12.90
C ASN A 72 27.50 9.12 -13.02
N VAL A 73 27.69 10.28 -12.40
CA VAL A 73 27.14 11.51 -12.94
C VAL A 73 27.91 11.79 -14.22
N ASN A 74 27.83 10.87 -15.15
CA ASN A 74 27.82 11.26 -16.52
C ASN A 74 26.49 11.99 -16.67
N ILE A 75 26.58 13.32 -16.58
CA ILE A 75 25.68 14.20 -17.30
C ILE A 75 25.73 13.67 -18.73
N LEU A 76 24.91 12.66 -18.99
CA LEU A 76 24.60 12.22 -20.33
C LEU A 76 23.96 13.46 -20.93
N LYS A 77 24.76 14.19 -21.69
CA LYS A 77 24.26 15.00 -22.78
C LYS A 77 23.23 14.13 -23.46
N ALA A 78 21.97 14.38 -23.11
CA ALA A 78 20.83 13.66 -23.62
C ALA A 78 20.91 13.76 -25.14
N THR A 79 21.14 12.64 -25.77
CA THR A 79 20.75 12.47 -27.16
C THR A 79 19.22 12.61 -27.12
N ASP A 80 18.79 13.73 -27.65
CA ASP A 80 17.44 14.23 -27.71
C ASP A 80 16.51 13.21 -28.41
N ASN A 81 15.89 12.34 -27.62
CA ASN A 81 14.75 11.52 -28.03
C ASN A 81 13.80 11.35 -26.82
N GLY A 82 13.06 12.40 -26.50
CA GLY A 82 11.91 12.37 -25.58
C GLY A 82 12.24 12.43 -24.07
N ASN A 83 13.52 12.52 -23.65
CA ASN A 83 13.92 12.48 -22.25
C ASN A 83 14.04 13.86 -21.57
N SER A 84 14.09 14.93 -22.34
CA SER A 84 14.23 16.30 -21.83
C SER A 84 12.91 16.90 -21.33
N SER A 85 11.81 16.17 -21.45
CA SER A 85 10.47 16.70 -21.20
C SER A 85 9.91 16.44 -19.81
N LEU A 86 10.52 15.58 -18.98
CA LEU A 86 10.00 15.17 -17.65
C LEU A 86 10.61 15.94 -16.48
N GLY A 87 11.68 16.71 -16.72
CA GLY A 87 12.46 17.35 -15.66
C GLY A 87 13.31 16.34 -14.85
N THR A 88 14.02 16.85 -13.87
CA THR A 88 14.94 16.06 -13.02
C THR A 88 14.20 15.06 -12.13
N PHE A 89 13.19 15.54 -11.40
CA PHE A 89 12.43 14.73 -10.46
C PHE A 89 11.54 13.73 -11.17
N GLY A 90 10.92 14.10 -12.30
CA GLY A 90 10.14 13.17 -13.12
C GLY A 90 11.00 12.02 -13.65
N ASN A 91 12.22 12.30 -14.07
CA ASN A 91 13.17 11.26 -14.48
C ASN A 91 13.58 10.35 -13.32
N MET A 92 13.74 10.88 -12.09
CA MET A 92 13.99 10.09 -10.90
C MET A 92 12.83 9.14 -10.59
N MET A 93 11.57 9.60 -10.68
CA MET A 93 10.38 8.75 -10.50
C MET A 93 10.41 7.56 -11.46
N ILE A 94 10.68 7.81 -12.73
CA ILE A 94 10.68 6.75 -13.76
C ILE A 94 11.83 5.75 -13.54
N GLN A 95 12.98 6.19 -13.02
CA GLN A 95 14.10 5.31 -12.71
C GLN A 95 13.83 4.36 -11.53
N MET A 96 12.87 4.68 -10.64
CA MET A 96 12.46 3.82 -9.54
C MET A 96 11.54 2.67 -10.00
N LEU A 97 10.98 2.74 -11.21
CA LEU A 97 10.06 1.73 -11.73
C LEU A 97 10.76 0.73 -12.64
N PRO A 98 10.35 -0.56 -12.58
CA PRO A 98 10.82 -1.56 -13.53
C PRO A 98 10.28 -1.24 -14.94
N GLN A 99 11.18 -1.16 -15.92
CA GLN A 99 10.83 -0.75 -17.29
C GLN A 99 10.17 -1.86 -18.12
N ASP A 100 10.23 -3.09 -17.64
CA ASP A 100 9.66 -4.28 -18.26
C ASP A 100 8.20 -4.55 -17.82
N LEU A 101 7.71 -3.81 -16.84
CA LEU A 101 6.33 -3.87 -16.38
C LEU A 101 5.50 -2.68 -16.87
N ALA A 102 4.20 -2.94 -17.04
CA ALA A 102 3.26 -1.92 -17.46
C ALA A 102 2.83 -1.06 -16.28
N PHE A 103 3.16 0.24 -16.33
CA PHE A 103 2.67 1.25 -15.39
C PHE A 103 2.19 2.48 -16.15
N THR A 104 1.25 3.17 -15.55
CA THR A 104 0.92 4.56 -15.89
C THR A 104 1.33 5.43 -14.72
N VAL A 105 2.05 6.51 -15.01
CA VAL A 105 2.56 7.44 -14.00
C VAL A 105 2.08 8.85 -14.31
N PHE A 106 1.44 9.46 -13.34
CA PHE A 106 1.04 10.87 -13.37
C PHE A 106 2.15 11.70 -12.71
N ILE A 107 3.05 12.20 -13.54
CA ILE A 107 4.31 12.84 -13.11
C ILE A 107 4.08 14.32 -12.92
N PRO A 108 4.27 14.90 -11.73
CA PRO A 108 4.26 16.35 -11.57
C PRO A 108 5.29 17.01 -12.48
N SER A 109 4.96 18.14 -13.07
CA SER A 109 5.93 18.96 -13.81
C SER A 109 7.02 19.48 -12.86
N GLU A 110 8.17 19.89 -13.39
CA GLU A 110 9.25 20.46 -12.58
C GLU A 110 8.76 21.70 -11.80
N ILE A 111 7.90 22.49 -12.41
CA ILE A 111 7.27 23.65 -11.77
C ILE A 111 6.34 23.22 -10.63
N ALA A 112 5.60 22.12 -10.80
CA ALA A 112 4.74 21.58 -9.75
C ALA A 112 5.54 21.07 -8.56
N PHE A 113 6.66 20.38 -8.79
CA PHE A 113 7.58 19.97 -7.71
C PHE A 113 8.13 21.17 -6.93
N GLU A 114 8.49 22.24 -7.63
CA GLU A 114 8.99 23.45 -6.99
C GLU A 114 7.90 24.19 -6.20
N ARG A 115 6.73 24.39 -6.82
CA ARG A 115 5.62 25.13 -6.22
C ARG A 115 5.00 24.40 -5.02
N ASP A 116 4.71 23.11 -5.18
CA ASP A 116 3.89 22.36 -4.22
C ASP A 116 4.73 21.68 -3.15
N LEU A 117 5.98 21.28 -3.46
CA LEU A 117 6.87 20.56 -2.56
C LEU A 117 8.18 21.31 -2.25
N ARG A 118 8.39 22.50 -2.83
CA ARG A 118 9.61 23.30 -2.68
C ARG A 118 10.90 22.57 -3.02
N LEU A 119 10.81 21.62 -3.95
CA LEU A 119 11.96 20.87 -4.43
C LEU A 119 12.60 21.60 -5.59
N HIS A 120 13.86 21.96 -5.44
CA HIS A 120 14.68 22.59 -6.49
C HIS A 120 15.83 21.64 -6.85
N ALA A 121 15.98 21.29 -8.13
CA ALA A 121 16.97 20.32 -8.57
C ALA A 121 18.41 20.65 -8.12
N ASN A 122 18.74 21.93 -8.07
CA ASN A 122 20.09 22.39 -7.69
C ASN A 122 20.39 22.31 -6.19
N ASP A 123 19.37 22.37 -5.33
CA ASP A 123 19.52 22.39 -3.87
C ASP A 123 19.09 21.08 -3.21
N SER A 124 17.99 20.50 -3.66
CA SER A 124 17.39 19.31 -3.05
C SER A 124 18.19 18.03 -3.31
N LEU A 125 19.06 18.00 -4.31
CA LEU A 125 19.85 16.83 -4.68
C LEU A 125 21.30 16.88 -4.16
N VAL A 126 21.60 17.77 -3.22
CA VAL A 126 22.96 17.98 -2.69
C VAL A 126 23.04 17.59 -1.21
N GLY A 127 24.10 16.85 -0.86
CA GLY A 127 24.42 16.52 0.52
C GLY A 127 23.35 15.71 1.24
N GLU A 128 23.02 16.12 2.46
CA GLU A 128 22.07 15.42 3.36
C GLU A 128 20.63 15.48 2.86
N LYS A 129 20.24 16.55 2.13
CA LYS A 129 18.89 16.72 1.58
C LYS A 129 18.50 15.67 0.54
N MET A 130 19.47 15.04 -0.09
CA MET A 130 19.24 14.05 -1.15
C MET A 130 18.39 12.87 -0.68
N ASN A 131 18.62 12.37 0.54
CA ASN A 131 17.85 11.26 1.09
C ASN A 131 16.40 11.65 1.34
N ASP A 132 16.16 12.83 1.90
CA ASP A 132 14.82 13.35 2.18
C ASP A 132 14.07 13.60 0.87
N THR A 133 14.75 14.19 -0.12
CA THR A 133 14.19 14.38 -1.47
C THR A 133 13.81 13.06 -2.10
N TYR A 134 14.66 12.05 -1.99
CA TYR A 134 14.37 10.72 -2.52
C TYR A 134 13.15 10.08 -1.84
N ALA A 135 13.01 10.24 -0.53
CA ALA A 135 11.87 9.75 0.24
C ALA A 135 10.57 10.44 -0.20
N VAL A 136 10.58 11.77 -0.36
CA VAL A 136 9.44 12.55 -0.85
C VAL A 136 9.02 12.10 -2.26
N ILE A 137 9.96 12.02 -3.18
CA ILE A 137 9.70 11.61 -4.57
C ILE A 137 9.15 10.17 -4.63
N SER A 138 9.70 9.27 -3.82
CA SER A 138 9.20 7.89 -3.72
C SER A 138 7.75 7.83 -3.21
N ARG A 139 7.39 8.69 -2.26
CA ARG A 139 6.02 8.79 -1.77
C ARG A 139 5.07 9.35 -2.82
N VAL A 140 5.46 10.41 -3.52
CA VAL A 140 4.71 10.97 -4.65
C VAL A 140 4.48 9.90 -5.73
N LEU A 141 5.52 9.12 -6.07
CA LEU A 141 5.40 8.01 -7.00
C LEU A 141 4.37 6.99 -6.53
N GLY A 142 4.37 6.66 -5.23
CA GLY A 142 3.39 5.75 -4.64
C GLY A 142 1.95 6.20 -4.83
N PHE A 143 1.67 7.50 -4.70
CA PHE A 143 0.35 8.08 -4.92
C PHE A 143 -0.05 8.17 -6.39
N SER A 144 0.91 8.39 -7.29
CA SER A 144 0.68 8.80 -8.67
C SER A 144 0.94 7.72 -9.72
N ALA A 145 1.30 6.50 -9.33
CA ALA A 145 1.53 5.40 -10.26
C ALA A 145 0.47 4.30 -10.13
N VAL A 146 -0.04 3.83 -11.28
CA VAL A 146 -1.02 2.75 -11.39
C VAL A 146 -0.37 1.54 -12.09
N PRO A 147 -0.53 0.29 -11.58
CA PRO A 147 0.11 -0.89 -12.16
C PRO A 147 -0.64 -1.42 -13.40
N ARG A 148 -0.83 -0.57 -14.37
CA ARG A 148 -1.47 -0.88 -15.67
C ARG A 148 -1.16 0.19 -16.72
N THR A 149 -1.41 -0.14 -17.98
CA THR A 149 -1.37 0.83 -19.08
C THR A 149 -2.70 1.57 -19.14
N LEU A 150 -2.67 2.90 -19.10
CA LEU A 150 -3.81 3.77 -19.23
C LEU A 150 -3.44 4.94 -20.15
N ASP A 151 -3.90 4.89 -21.38
CA ASP A 151 -3.77 6.00 -22.31
C ASP A 151 -4.91 7.01 -22.10
N SER A 152 -4.68 8.27 -22.42
CA SER A 152 -5.70 9.31 -22.29
C SER A 152 -6.98 8.99 -23.09
N ALA A 153 -6.84 8.30 -24.22
CA ALA A 153 -7.98 7.84 -25.03
C ALA A 153 -8.87 6.80 -24.34
N MET A 154 -8.34 6.08 -23.32
CA MET A 154 -9.10 5.07 -22.56
C MET A 154 -10.02 5.68 -21.49
N VAL A 155 -9.81 6.96 -21.15
CA VAL A 155 -10.65 7.70 -20.21
C VAL A 155 -11.86 8.25 -20.96
N PRO A 156 -13.12 7.89 -20.56
CA PRO A 156 -14.32 8.43 -21.17
C PRO A 156 -14.39 9.96 -21.03
N ALA A 157 -15.09 10.64 -21.94
CA ALA A 157 -15.24 12.10 -21.88
C ALA A 157 -16.23 12.57 -20.81
N ASP A 158 -17.25 11.74 -20.54
CA ASP A 158 -18.40 12.13 -19.70
C ASP A 158 -18.49 11.30 -18.41
N GLU A 159 -17.47 10.53 -18.07
CA GLU A 159 -17.47 9.64 -16.92
C GLU A 159 -16.12 9.70 -16.21
N GLU A 160 -16.16 9.68 -14.88
CA GLU A 160 -14.98 9.54 -14.04
C GLU A 160 -14.71 8.05 -13.79
N VAL A 161 -13.46 7.65 -13.96
CA VAL A 161 -12.98 6.29 -13.65
C VAL A 161 -12.03 6.33 -12.45
N SER A 162 -12.00 5.27 -11.66
CA SER A 162 -11.12 5.20 -10.49
C SER A 162 -10.17 4.01 -10.57
N TYR A 163 -8.95 4.21 -10.07
CA TYR A 163 -7.91 3.19 -9.98
C TYR A 163 -7.12 3.36 -8.68
N ASP A 164 -6.70 2.24 -8.10
CA ASP A 164 -5.81 2.29 -6.96
C ASP A 164 -4.36 2.46 -7.42
N SER A 165 -3.67 3.40 -6.79
CA SER A 165 -2.24 3.63 -6.98
C SER A 165 -1.39 2.56 -6.29
N LEU A 166 -0.08 2.60 -6.45
CA LEU A 166 0.86 1.69 -5.79
C LEU A 166 0.81 1.77 -4.25
N SER A 167 0.43 2.91 -3.69
CA SER A 167 0.24 3.10 -2.24
C SER A 167 -1.15 2.69 -1.76
N GLY A 168 -2.07 2.30 -2.66
CA GLY A 168 -3.48 2.05 -2.34
C GLY A 168 -4.32 3.33 -2.27
N PHE A 169 -3.78 4.47 -2.66
CA PHE A 169 -4.52 5.72 -2.78
C PHE A 169 -5.38 5.69 -4.03
N THR A 170 -6.66 6.02 -3.92
CA THR A 170 -7.58 5.99 -5.06
C THR A 170 -7.41 7.23 -5.93
N LEU A 171 -7.14 7.00 -7.20
CA LEU A 171 -7.05 8.03 -8.23
C LEU A 171 -8.36 8.12 -8.99
N PHE A 172 -9.00 9.27 -8.94
CA PHE A 172 -10.19 9.61 -9.73
C PHE A 172 -9.75 10.34 -10.99
N ILE A 173 -10.03 9.74 -12.15
CA ILE A 173 -9.52 10.18 -13.44
C ILE A 173 -10.70 10.52 -14.35
N SER A 174 -10.71 11.73 -14.88
CA SER A 174 -11.75 12.25 -15.77
C SER A 174 -11.15 13.14 -16.86
N LYS A 175 -11.98 13.64 -17.75
CA LYS A 175 -11.62 14.69 -18.69
C LYS A 175 -12.46 15.93 -18.43
N ASP A 176 -11.84 17.10 -18.49
CA ASP A 176 -12.57 18.36 -18.46
C ASP A 176 -13.27 18.64 -19.80
N VAL A 177 -14.08 19.70 -19.86
CA VAL A 177 -14.80 20.13 -21.08
C VAL A 177 -13.89 20.39 -22.29
N GLY A 178 -12.62 20.62 -22.08
CA GLY A 178 -11.60 20.78 -23.11
C GLY A 178 -10.94 19.47 -23.55
N GLY A 179 -11.30 18.34 -22.92
CA GLY A 179 -10.69 17.03 -23.16
C GLY A 179 -9.34 16.83 -22.44
N VAL A 180 -8.95 17.74 -21.54
CA VAL A 180 -7.73 17.65 -20.73
C VAL A 180 -7.93 16.60 -19.66
N LEU A 181 -6.95 15.71 -19.49
CA LEU A 181 -6.98 14.69 -18.44
C LEU A 181 -6.85 15.34 -17.06
N VAL A 182 -7.72 14.98 -16.15
CA VAL A 182 -7.75 15.47 -14.76
C VAL A 182 -7.68 14.29 -13.82
N VAL A 183 -6.78 14.34 -12.84
CA VAL A 183 -6.58 13.27 -11.83
C VAL A 183 -6.64 13.90 -10.44
N ASN A 184 -7.62 13.50 -9.63
CA ASN A 184 -7.89 14.09 -8.31
C ASN A 184 -7.90 15.63 -8.31
N GLY A 185 -8.49 16.23 -9.37
CA GLY A 185 -8.55 17.67 -9.54
C GLY A 185 -7.32 18.32 -10.17
N VAL A 186 -6.21 17.58 -10.33
CA VAL A 186 -4.99 18.08 -10.97
C VAL A 186 -5.07 17.86 -12.49
N LYS A 187 -4.81 18.90 -13.27
CA LYS A 187 -4.83 18.84 -14.73
C LYS A 187 -3.52 18.35 -15.32
N SER A 188 -3.61 17.70 -16.47
CA SER A 188 -2.42 17.32 -17.24
C SER A 188 -1.98 18.44 -18.18
N ASP A 189 -0.65 18.64 -18.26
CA ASP A 189 -0.01 19.48 -19.29
C ASP A 189 0.25 18.71 -20.57
N ARG A 190 0.70 17.45 -20.41
CA ARG A 190 1.04 16.56 -21.52
C ARG A 190 0.63 15.14 -21.17
N VAL A 191 0.12 14.41 -22.16
CA VAL A 191 -0.38 13.04 -21.98
C VAL A 191 0.30 12.08 -22.95
N ASP A 192 0.18 10.80 -22.65
CA ASP A 192 0.55 9.67 -23.52
C ASP A 192 2.04 9.61 -23.89
N LEU A 193 2.92 10.16 -23.05
CA LEU A 193 4.35 9.96 -23.21
C LEU A 193 4.69 8.51 -22.91
N ARG A 194 5.59 7.91 -23.68
CA ARG A 194 5.92 6.49 -23.52
C ARG A 194 7.41 6.25 -23.40
N ARG A 195 7.75 5.31 -22.50
CA ARG A 195 9.10 4.78 -22.33
C ARG A 195 9.03 3.28 -22.06
N GLY A 196 9.34 2.46 -23.04
CA GLY A 196 9.12 1.01 -22.93
C GLY A 196 7.63 0.69 -22.73
N LYS A 197 7.31 0.02 -21.62
CA LYS A 197 5.92 -0.29 -21.24
C LYS A 197 5.28 0.78 -20.35
N LEU A 198 6.02 1.81 -20.00
CA LEU A 198 5.51 2.89 -19.16
C LEU A 198 4.73 3.90 -20.00
N VAL A 199 3.58 4.31 -19.51
CA VAL A 199 2.80 5.47 -19.97
C VAL A 199 2.95 6.57 -18.94
N MET A 200 3.19 7.79 -19.40
CA MET A 200 3.43 8.95 -18.54
C MET A 200 2.53 10.10 -18.94
N HIS A 201 1.92 10.72 -17.95
CA HIS A 201 1.16 11.95 -18.10
C HIS A 201 1.80 13.01 -17.21
N VAL A 202 2.21 14.14 -17.78
CA VAL A 202 2.80 15.24 -17.00
C VAL A 202 1.66 16.09 -16.46
N MET A 203 1.69 16.33 -15.15
CA MET A 203 0.64 17.01 -14.39
C MET A 203 1.07 18.41 -13.97
N ASP A 204 0.14 19.36 -13.95
CA ASP A 204 0.34 20.71 -13.42
C ASP A 204 0.24 20.81 -11.89
N GLY A 205 0.35 19.70 -11.18
CA GLY A 205 0.33 19.66 -9.72
C GLY A 205 0.77 18.32 -9.21
N VAL A 206 0.99 18.25 -7.90
CA VAL A 206 1.34 17.00 -7.19
C VAL A 206 0.07 16.31 -6.72
N ILE A 207 -0.05 15.01 -7.05
CA ILE A 207 -1.13 14.17 -6.56
C ILE A 207 -0.67 13.58 -5.22
N MET A 208 -1.38 13.89 -4.13
CA MET A 208 -1.05 13.44 -2.79
C MET A 208 -2.30 13.33 -1.93
N ASP A 209 -2.22 12.63 -0.81
CA ASP A 209 -3.27 12.60 0.19
C ASP A 209 -3.18 13.85 1.11
N ALA A 210 -4.26 14.12 1.85
CA ALA A 210 -4.33 15.29 2.72
C ALA A 210 -3.32 15.25 3.88
N GLU A 211 -2.93 14.06 4.34
CA GLU A 211 -1.94 13.89 5.41
C GLU A 211 -0.54 14.27 4.91
N PHE A 212 -0.18 13.81 3.71
CA PHE A 212 1.09 14.16 3.11
C PHE A 212 1.13 15.65 2.72
N GLU A 213 0.04 16.19 2.18
CA GLU A 213 -0.09 17.60 1.87
C GLU A 213 0.20 18.47 3.10
N GLN A 214 -0.41 18.14 4.25
CA GLN A 214 -0.15 18.86 5.50
C GLN A 214 1.30 18.73 5.97
N SER A 215 1.94 17.56 5.76
CA SER A 215 3.31 17.32 6.21
C SER A 215 4.36 18.10 5.42
N VAL A 216 4.04 18.50 4.18
CA VAL A 216 4.97 19.28 3.33
C VAL A 216 4.66 20.77 3.31
N GLN A 217 3.52 21.20 3.87
CA GLN A 217 3.24 22.60 4.09
C GLN A 217 4.11 23.15 5.22
N PRO A 218 4.65 24.38 5.08
CA PRO A 218 5.38 24.98 6.17
C PRO A 218 4.45 25.28 7.35
N ASP A 219 4.95 25.03 8.55
CA ASP A 219 4.32 25.57 9.74
C ASP A 219 4.21 27.10 9.55
N PHE A 220 3.00 27.61 9.53
CA PHE A 220 2.77 29.03 9.68
C PHE A 220 3.14 29.36 11.13
N ASP A 221 4.42 29.64 11.39
CA ASP A 221 4.82 30.34 12.60
C ASP A 221 4.09 31.67 12.58
N GLY A 222 2.94 31.69 13.26
CA GLY A 222 2.21 32.93 13.56
C GLY A 222 3.09 33.83 14.42
N THR A 223 3.91 34.60 13.75
CA THR A 223 4.49 35.78 14.38
C THR A 223 3.43 36.87 14.38
N ASP A 224 2.69 36.95 15.49
CA ASP A 224 2.02 38.17 15.93
C ASP A 224 3.06 39.24 16.37
#